data_8e0939fde7b7fd911204b28cdd0f353d
#
_entry.id   8e0939fde7b7fd911204b28cdd0f353d
#
_cell.length_a   1.000
_cell.length_b   1.000
_cell.length_c   1.000
_cell.angle_alpha   90.00
_cell.angle_beta   90.00
_cell.angle_gamma   90.00
#
_symmetry.space_group_name_H-M   'P 1'
#
loop_
_entity.id
_entity.type
_entity.pdbx_description
1 polymer ?
#
loop_
_entity_poly.entity_id
_entity_poly.type
_entity_poly.pdbx_seq_one_letter_code
_entity_poly.pdbx_strand_id
1 'polypeptide(L)'
;LNEDDKTADLGWEYIHPDELSSHAFGSSQRLPNGNTLINWGLMPEHGAIITEVDFQKNIVFEIRYPLEFKSYKVRKADWNFDVNLFRGDVNLDELINVVDIIILVQYILNIPEEIDMFHLFKCDLNLDGNIDVTDVQLIVNNIL
;
A
#
# COMPACT_ATOMS: atom_id res chain seq x y z
N LEU A 1 20.19 -14.27 -21.30
CA LEU A 1 21.53 -13.82 -21.71
C LEU A 1 22.48 -14.98 -21.56
N ASN A 2 23.19 -15.32 -22.63
CA ASN A 2 24.33 -16.21 -22.60
C ASN A 2 25.59 -15.35 -22.80
N GLU A 3 26.40 -15.19 -21.75
CA GLU A 3 27.57 -14.31 -21.75
C GLU A 3 28.71 -14.89 -22.58
N ASP A 4 28.82 -16.22 -22.67
CA ASP A 4 29.88 -16.90 -23.43
C ASP A 4 29.67 -16.74 -24.95
N ASP A 5 28.44 -16.92 -25.41
CA ASP A 5 28.07 -16.79 -26.82
C ASP A 5 27.65 -15.38 -27.21
N LYS A 6 27.55 -14.46 -26.25
CA LYS A 6 27.03 -13.09 -26.42
C LYS A 6 25.65 -13.05 -27.10
N THR A 7 24.79 -13.99 -26.72
CA THR A 7 23.43 -14.12 -27.26
C THR A 7 22.39 -13.79 -26.19
N ALA A 8 21.22 -13.34 -26.63
CA ALA A 8 20.06 -13.09 -25.78
C ALA A 8 18.82 -13.68 -26.46
N ASP A 9 18.12 -14.53 -25.74
CA ASP A 9 16.86 -15.08 -26.19
C ASP A 9 15.71 -14.35 -25.50
N LEU A 10 14.60 -14.18 -26.24
CA LEU A 10 13.37 -13.61 -25.69
C LEU A 10 12.70 -14.67 -24.81
N GLY A 11 12.79 -14.52 -23.49
CA GLY A 11 12.20 -15.46 -22.54
C GLY A 11 10.70 -15.27 -22.34
N TRP A 12 10.22 -14.03 -22.38
CA TRP A 12 8.81 -13.68 -22.21
C TRP A 12 8.55 -12.26 -22.71
N GLU A 13 7.38 -12.05 -23.30
CA GLU A 13 6.89 -10.74 -23.73
C GLU A 13 5.42 -10.57 -23.40
N TYR A 14 4.97 -9.32 -23.29
CA TYR A 14 3.56 -8.98 -23.16
C TYR A 14 3.20 -7.83 -24.08
N ILE A 15 2.14 -8.00 -24.85
CA ILE A 15 1.52 -6.95 -25.65
C ILE A 15 0.14 -6.70 -25.06
N HIS A 16 -0.10 -5.44 -24.66
CA HIS A 16 -1.38 -5.07 -24.09
C HIS A 16 -2.48 -5.14 -25.15
N PRO A 17 -3.73 -5.59 -24.82
CA PRO A 17 -4.85 -5.65 -25.78
C PRO A 17 -5.13 -4.32 -26.50
N ASP A 18 -4.93 -3.19 -25.83
CA ASP A 18 -5.07 -1.85 -26.41
C ASP A 18 -3.79 -1.36 -27.11
N GLU A 19 -2.85 -2.24 -27.39
CA GLU A 19 -1.58 -1.92 -28.08
C GLU A 19 -0.80 -0.76 -27.43
N LEU A 20 -0.83 -0.67 -26.09
CA LEU A 20 -0.17 0.41 -25.36
C LEU A 20 1.32 0.47 -25.63
N SER A 21 1.83 1.67 -25.86
CA SER A 21 3.25 1.94 -26.04
C SER A 21 3.66 3.18 -25.25
N SER A 22 4.64 3.04 -24.40
CA SER A 22 5.17 4.16 -23.61
C SER A 22 6.33 4.81 -24.35
N HIS A 23 6.24 6.12 -24.65
CA HIS A 23 7.28 6.86 -25.35
C HIS A 23 8.50 7.13 -24.47
N ALA A 24 8.29 7.27 -23.18
CA ALA A 24 9.30 7.40 -22.15
C ALA A 24 8.70 7.03 -20.80
N PHE A 25 9.56 6.79 -19.84
CA PHE A 25 9.19 6.30 -18.52
C PHE A 25 8.55 4.90 -18.62
N GLY A 26 8.51 4.22 -17.54
CA GLY A 26 7.94 2.90 -17.50
C GLY A 26 8.85 1.95 -16.74
N SER A 27 8.27 0.88 -16.28
CA SER A 27 8.99 -0.16 -15.56
C SER A 27 8.23 -1.47 -15.62
N SER A 28 8.95 -2.57 -15.49
CA SER A 28 8.36 -3.87 -15.23
C SER A 28 8.96 -4.48 -13.98
N GLN A 29 8.17 -5.26 -13.27
CA GLN A 29 8.60 -6.01 -12.09
C GLN A 29 7.98 -7.39 -12.12
N ARG A 30 8.82 -8.44 -12.07
CA ARG A 30 8.35 -9.80 -11.81
C ARG A 30 8.04 -9.93 -10.33
N LEU A 31 6.83 -10.36 -10.01
CA LEU A 31 6.35 -10.54 -8.65
C LEU A 31 6.62 -11.96 -8.14
N PRO A 32 6.68 -12.18 -6.80
CA PRO A 32 6.91 -13.50 -6.22
C PRO A 32 5.87 -14.56 -6.61
N ASN A 33 4.63 -14.14 -6.89
CA ASN A 33 3.56 -15.02 -7.36
C ASN A 33 3.66 -15.41 -8.85
N GLY A 34 4.71 -14.97 -9.55
CA GLY A 34 4.91 -15.21 -10.98
C GLY A 34 4.24 -14.20 -11.90
N ASN A 35 3.42 -13.30 -11.39
CA ASN A 35 2.82 -12.21 -12.18
C ASN A 35 3.86 -11.15 -12.58
N THR A 36 3.52 -10.32 -13.55
CA THR A 36 4.34 -9.17 -13.93
C THR A 36 3.53 -7.90 -13.79
N LEU A 37 4.06 -6.97 -12.98
CA LEU A 37 3.55 -5.61 -12.89
C LEU A 37 4.23 -4.75 -13.96
N ILE A 38 3.45 -4.05 -14.77
CA ILE A 38 3.90 -3.22 -15.88
C ILE A 38 3.38 -1.80 -15.68
N ASN A 39 4.28 -0.83 -15.79
CA ASN A 39 3.95 0.58 -15.77
C ASN A 39 4.11 1.19 -17.17
N TRP A 40 3.01 1.66 -17.75
CA TRP A 40 2.95 2.39 -19.01
C TRP A 40 2.98 3.90 -18.70
N GLY A 41 4.19 4.45 -18.51
CA GLY A 41 4.38 5.70 -17.78
C GLY A 41 4.06 6.97 -18.53
N LEU A 42 4.49 7.11 -19.78
CA LEU A 42 4.28 8.30 -20.61
C LEU A 42 3.70 7.92 -21.96
N MET A 43 2.42 8.15 -22.12
CA MET A 43 1.68 7.97 -23.37
C MET A 43 1.03 9.28 -23.77
N PRO A 44 1.09 9.68 -25.07
CA PRO A 44 0.55 10.96 -25.53
C PRO A 44 -0.96 11.11 -25.34
N GLU A 45 -1.69 10.04 -25.56
CA GLU A 45 -3.16 10.03 -25.59
C GLU A 45 -3.79 9.42 -24.34
N HIS A 46 -2.98 8.97 -23.40
CA HIS A 46 -3.43 8.34 -22.15
C HIS A 46 -2.66 8.90 -20.96
N GLY A 47 -3.30 8.86 -19.77
CA GLY A 47 -2.60 8.97 -18.51
C GLY A 47 -1.75 7.74 -18.26
N ALA A 48 -1.03 7.69 -17.16
CA ALA A 48 -0.29 6.49 -16.78
C ALA A 48 -1.27 5.31 -16.60
N ILE A 49 -0.87 4.13 -17.08
CA ILE A 49 -1.61 2.88 -16.88
C ILE A 49 -0.67 1.90 -16.16
N ILE A 50 -1.22 1.20 -15.19
CA ILE A 50 -0.48 0.16 -14.44
C ILE A 50 -1.26 -1.13 -14.59
N THR A 51 -0.61 -2.15 -15.15
CA THR A 51 -1.23 -3.43 -15.44
C THR A 51 -0.46 -4.53 -14.73
N GLU A 52 -1.13 -5.42 -14.00
CA GLU A 52 -0.56 -6.68 -13.53
C GLU A 52 -1.12 -7.82 -14.39
N VAL A 53 -0.23 -8.64 -14.91
CA VAL A 53 -0.59 -9.79 -15.76
C VAL A 53 -0.05 -11.07 -15.15
N ASP A 54 -0.79 -12.16 -15.29
CA ASP A 54 -0.32 -13.50 -14.94
C ASP A 54 0.68 -14.06 -15.98
N PHE A 55 1.20 -15.25 -15.72
CA PHE A 55 2.14 -15.90 -16.62
C PHE A 55 1.50 -16.25 -17.98
N GLN A 56 0.18 -16.47 -18.01
CA GLN A 56 -0.61 -16.75 -19.21
C GLN A 56 -0.99 -15.48 -19.97
N LYS A 57 -0.52 -14.31 -19.52
CA LYS A 57 -0.77 -13.00 -20.14
C LYS A 57 -2.19 -12.46 -19.93
N ASN A 58 -2.95 -12.98 -18.96
CA ASN A 58 -4.24 -12.43 -18.60
C ASN A 58 -4.03 -11.22 -17.67
N ILE A 59 -4.80 -10.15 -17.88
CA ILE A 59 -4.82 -9.00 -16.98
C ILE A 59 -5.55 -9.42 -15.70
N VAL A 60 -4.86 -9.38 -14.57
CA VAL A 60 -5.41 -9.67 -13.24
C VAL A 60 -5.71 -8.42 -12.43
N PHE A 61 -5.08 -7.31 -12.79
CA PHE A 61 -5.32 -5.98 -12.21
C PHE A 61 -4.92 -4.90 -13.21
N GLU A 62 -5.71 -3.82 -13.28
CA GLU A 62 -5.36 -2.63 -14.04
C GLU A 62 -5.91 -1.38 -13.38
N ILE A 63 -5.09 -0.32 -13.36
CA ILE A 63 -5.51 1.02 -12.96
C ILE A 63 -5.12 2.01 -14.06
N ARG A 64 -6.05 2.89 -14.41
CA ARG A 64 -5.87 3.94 -15.41
C ARG A 64 -5.99 5.30 -14.74
N TYR A 65 -5.00 6.12 -14.92
CA TYR A 65 -4.98 7.49 -14.40
C TYR A 65 -5.49 8.48 -15.45
N PRO A 66 -6.02 9.63 -15.04
CA PRO A 66 -6.36 10.73 -15.94
C PRO A 66 -5.15 11.18 -16.77
N LEU A 67 -5.43 11.82 -17.93
CA LEU A 67 -4.42 12.15 -18.95
C LEU A 67 -3.25 13.00 -18.42
N GLU A 68 -3.50 13.83 -17.44
CA GLU A 68 -2.48 14.71 -16.83
C GLU A 68 -1.47 13.95 -15.95
N PHE A 69 -1.80 12.73 -15.52
CA PHE A 69 -0.91 11.94 -14.67
C PHE A 69 0.07 11.10 -15.50
N LYS A 70 1.34 11.17 -15.12
CA LYS A 70 2.41 10.36 -15.70
C LYS A 70 3.12 9.62 -14.57
N SER A 71 3.64 8.43 -14.87
CA SER A 71 4.31 7.60 -13.89
C SER A 71 5.71 7.23 -14.35
N TYR A 72 6.72 7.61 -13.60
CA TYR A 72 8.10 7.26 -13.92
C TYR A 72 8.37 5.77 -13.66
N LYS A 73 7.91 5.26 -12.52
CA LYS A 73 8.15 3.89 -12.06
C LYS A 73 7.10 3.45 -11.07
N VAL A 74 6.67 2.19 -11.16
CA VAL A 74 5.79 1.55 -10.19
C VAL A 74 6.47 0.32 -9.61
N ARG A 75 6.26 0.08 -8.33
CA ARG A 75 6.68 -1.13 -7.65
C ARG A 75 5.55 -1.63 -6.75
N LYS A 76 5.38 -2.94 -6.73
CA LYS A 76 4.58 -3.64 -5.72
C LYS A 76 5.55 -4.27 -4.72
N ALA A 77 5.33 -4.00 -3.47
CA ALA A 77 6.08 -4.57 -2.38
C ALA A 77 5.10 -5.06 -1.31
N ASP A 78 5.49 -6.10 -0.59
CA ASP A 78 4.77 -6.49 0.61
C ASP A 78 5.12 -5.47 1.70
N TRP A 79 4.16 -4.65 2.03
CA TRP A 79 4.26 -3.72 3.13
C TRP A 79 3.81 -4.48 4.38
N ASN A 80 4.74 -5.16 5.03
CA ASN A 80 4.53 -5.62 6.38
C ASN A 80 4.64 -4.40 7.31
N PHE A 81 3.58 -3.62 7.34
CA PHE A 81 3.38 -2.79 8.52
C PHE A 81 3.00 -3.77 9.62
N ASP A 82 3.84 -3.92 10.61
CA ASP A 82 3.41 -4.48 11.87
C ASP A 82 2.51 -3.43 12.53
N VAL A 83 1.26 -3.38 12.04
CA VAL A 83 0.24 -2.45 12.57
C VAL A 83 -0.05 -2.71 14.05
N ASN A 84 0.43 -3.84 14.59
CA ASN A 84 0.30 -4.16 16.00
C ASN A 84 1.41 -3.50 16.83
N LEU A 85 2.55 -3.14 16.23
CA LEU A 85 3.71 -2.63 16.97
C LEU A 85 3.44 -1.34 17.76
N PHE A 86 2.38 -0.61 17.40
CA PHE A 86 2.03 0.67 18.02
C PHE A 86 0.53 0.85 18.26
N ARG A 87 -0.26 -0.24 18.30
CA ARG A 87 -1.66 -0.14 18.69
C ARG A 87 -1.74 0.13 20.17
N GLY A 88 -2.48 1.17 20.50
CA GLY A 88 -2.58 1.64 21.86
C GLY A 88 -1.59 2.74 22.23
N ASP A 89 -0.59 3.02 21.39
CA ASP A 89 0.24 4.22 21.46
C ASP A 89 -0.51 5.36 20.76
N VAL A 90 -1.38 6.00 21.51
CA VAL A 90 -2.31 7.02 21.00
C VAL A 90 -1.59 8.36 20.82
N ASN A 91 -0.58 8.66 21.62
CA ASN A 91 0.18 9.92 21.55
C ASN A 91 1.43 9.84 20.66
N LEU A 92 1.74 8.66 20.10
CA LEU A 92 2.89 8.42 19.21
C LEU A 92 4.27 8.64 19.87
N ASP A 93 4.39 8.36 21.17
CA ASP A 93 5.67 8.48 21.89
C ASP A 93 6.46 7.16 21.96
N GLU A 94 5.98 6.11 21.24
CA GLU A 94 6.54 4.76 21.21
C GLU A 94 6.38 3.96 22.52
N LEU A 95 5.57 4.46 23.45
CA LEU A 95 5.28 3.83 24.73
C LEU A 95 3.78 3.67 24.91
N ILE A 96 3.33 2.47 25.21
CA ILE A 96 1.93 2.24 25.60
C ILE A 96 1.83 2.35 27.11
N ASN A 97 1.17 3.41 27.59
CA ASN A 97 1.09 3.74 29.01
C ASN A 97 -0.23 4.45 29.40
N VAL A 98 -0.30 4.94 30.63
CA VAL A 98 -1.52 5.60 31.14
C VAL A 98 -1.88 6.90 30.40
N VAL A 99 -0.92 7.54 29.74
CA VAL A 99 -1.18 8.76 28.95
C VAL A 99 -2.05 8.45 27.75
N ASP A 100 -1.82 7.32 27.09
CA ASP A 100 -2.64 6.86 25.96
C ASP A 100 -4.08 6.59 26.39
N ILE A 101 -4.26 5.99 27.57
CA ILE A 101 -5.58 5.77 28.14
C ILE A 101 -6.31 7.11 28.36
N ILE A 102 -5.61 8.12 28.88
CA ILE A 102 -6.21 9.43 29.13
C ILE A 102 -6.67 10.06 27.81
N ILE A 103 -5.84 10.04 26.78
CA ILE A 103 -6.16 10.61 25.46
C ILE A 103 -7.33 9.86 24.83
N LEU A 104 -7.32 8.53 24.88
CA LEU A 104 -8.40 7.72 24.32
C LEU A 104 -9.74 7.98 25.04
N VAL A 105 -9.73 8.11 26.37
CA VAL A 105 -10.92 8.45 27.16
C VAL A 105 -11.42 9.86 26.81
N GLN A 106 -10.53 10.83 26.64
CA GLN A 106 -10.91 12.19 26.22
C GLN A 106 -11.59 12.16 24.85
N TYR A 107 -11.07 11.39 23.91
CA TYR A 107 -11.69 11.19 22.60
C TYR A 107 -13.11 10.60 22.72
N ILE A 108 -13.28 9.52 23.49
CA ILE A 108 -14.59 8.87 23.70
C ILE A 108 -15.60 9.85 24.32
N LEU A 109 -15.15 10.75 25.18
CA LEU A 109 -15.99 11.77 25.82
C LEU A 109 -16.25 13.00 24.93
N ASN A 110 -15.83 12.98 23.66
CA ASN A 110 -15.93 14.10 22.72
C ASN A 110 -15.31 15.40 23.23
N ILE A 111 -14.24 15.33 23.99
CA ILE A 111 -13.45 16.50 24.36
C ILE A 111 -12.60 16.86 23.14
N PRO A 112 -12.76 18.07 22.55
CA PRO A 112 -12.17 18.38 21.26
C PRO A 112 -10.65 18.49 21.36
N GLU A 113 -9.97 17.44 20.95
CA GLU A 113 -8.62 17.49 20.39
C GLU A 113 -8.74 17.10 18.91
N GLU A 114 -8.00 17.78 18.06
CA GLU A 114 -7.92 17.42 16.63
C GLU A 114 -7.14 16.11 16.50
N ILE A 115 -7.87 15.00 16.59
CA ILE A 115 -7.30 13.67 16.32
C ILE A 115 -7.47 13.37 14.83
N ASP A 116 -6.36 13.17 14.13
CA ASP A 116 -6.40 12.81 12.73
C ASP A 116 -6.81 11.33 12.52
N MET A 117 -7.12 10.99 11.28
CA MET A 117 -7.58 9.64 10.91
C MET A 117 -6.55 8.55 11.23
N PHE A 118 -5.28 8.89 11.28
CA PHE A 118 -4.21 7.94 11.59
C PHE A 118 -4.19 7.58 13.08
N HIS A 119 -4.45 8.56 13.95
CA HIS A 119 -4.62 8.32 15.39
C HIS A 119 -5.86 7.46 15.66
N LEU A 120 -6.98 7.72 14.94
CA LEU A 120 -8.21 6.93 15.08
C LEU A 120 -7.97 5.44 14.81
N PHE A 121 -7.19 5.11 13.78
CA PHE A 121 -6.85 3.73 13.45
C PHE A 121 -6.04 3.03 14.54
N LYS A 122 -5.25 3.77 15.32
CA LYS A 122 -4.49 3.24 16.45
C LYS A 122 -5.33 3.04 17.70
N CYS A 123 -6.44 3.76 17.81
CA CYS A 123 -7.36 3.73 18.93
C CYS A 123 -8.32 2.53 18.89
N ASP A 124 -8.65 2.02 17.71
CA ASP A 124 -9.49 0.84 17.53
C ASP A 124 -8.63 -0.43 17.68
N LEU A 125 -8.46 -0.88 18.93
CA LEU A 125 -7.57 -2.01 19.25
C LEU A 125 -8.18 -3.36 18.89
N ASN A 126 -9.50 -3.48 18.99
CA ASN A 126 -10.23 -4.72 18.71
C ASN A 126 -10.63 -4.85 17.23
N LEU A 127 -10.49 -3.79 16.42
CA LEU A 127 -10.84 -3.73 14.99
C LEU A 127 -12.32 -3.95 14.70
N ASP A 128 -13.20 -3.48 15.58
CA ASP A 128 -14.65 -3.57 15.35
C ASP A 128 -15.21 -2.32 14.62
N GLY A 129 -14.37 -1.33 14.35
CA GLY A 129 -14.72 -0.08 13.67
C GLY A 129 -15.30 0.98 14.61
N ASN A 130 -15.34 0.72 15.92
CA ASN A 130 -15.76 1.69 16.93
C ASN A 130 -14.58 1.97 17.87
N ILE A 131 -14.54 3.18 18.43
CA ILE A 131 -13.58 3.54 19.46
C ILE A 131 -14.38 3.76 20.73
N ASP A 132 -14.27 2.83 21.65
CA ASP A 132 -15.05 2.84 22.88
C ASP A 132 -14.28 2.28 24.09
N VAL A 133 -15.01 2.03 25.18
CA VAL A 133 -14.43 1.57 26.44
C VAL A 133 -13.76 0.18 26.32
N THR A 134 -14.09 -0.61 25.31
CA THR A 134 -13.47 -1.91 25.11
C THR A 134 -12.02 -1.77 24.62
N ASP A 135 -11.72 -0.73 23.83
CA ASP A 135 -10.35 -0.40 23.43
C ASP A 135 -9.51 0.08 24.62
N VAL A 136 -10.11 0.92 25.48
CA VAL A 136 -9.47 1.33 26.74
C VAL A 136 -9.08 0.12 27.58
N GLN A 137 -9.98 -0.86 27.69
CA GLN A 137 -9.71 -2.09 28.46
C GLN A 137 -8.55 -2.90 27.85
N LEU A 138 -8.43 -2.93 26.54
CA LEU A 138 -7.31 -3.60 25.86
C LEU A 138 -5.98 -2.90 26.12
N ILE A 139 -5.94 -1.55 26.15
CA ILE A 139 -4.72 -0.82 26.54
C ILE A 139 -4.35 -1.14 27.99
N VAL A 140 -5.31 -1.12 28.90
CA VAL A 140 -5.08 -1.44 30.32
C VAL A 140 -4.47 -2.84 30.48
N ASN A 141 -5.00 -3.83 29.74
CA ASN A 141 -4.47 -5.21 29.78
C ASN A 141 -3.06 -5.34 29.20
N ASN A 142 -2.64 -4.43 28.32
CA ASN A 142 -1.27 -4.42 27.77
C ASN A 142 -0.25 -3.77 28.73
N ILE A 143 -0.71 -2.94 29.67
CA ILE A 143 0.15 -2.23 30.62
C ILE A 143 0.38 -3.07 31.91
N LEU A 144 -0.58 -3.92 32.28
CA LEU A 144 -0.54 -4.77 33.47
C LEU A 144 0.17 -6.09 33.23
#